data_0a4fd575117ad309e477141fc5a54d18
#
_entry.id   0a4fd575117ad309e477141fc5a54d18
#
_cell.length_a   1.000
_cell.length_b   1.000
_cell.length_c   1.000
_cell.angle_alpha   90.00
_cell.angle_beta   90.00
_cell.angle_gamma   90.00
#
_symmetry.space_group_name_H-M   'P 1'
#
loop_
_entity.id
_entity.type
_entity.pdbx_description
1 polymer ?
#
loop_
_entity_poly.entity_id
_entity_poly.type
_entity_poly.pdbx_seq_one_letter_code
_entity_poly.pdbx_strand_id
1 'polypeptide(L)'
;MRKRPNLHNLSKSDLIAEIPLACSDETAAVELFELMRWGSTPCCVKCGSVDVYQMKDAKTGERSKRFLWRCRDCKEQYTVRIGTVYEESRLPLRHWAYAFWRGATSKKGVSALEIKRHCQISYRSALFLMNRIRFAMAPDLPTAPPLMGIVECDETYVGGKPRYRGHKQGWSRANKTAVFAAVERGGQIRRQVIADVTGKTLKAAIRQVVDPRATIMTDEHSGYRGIGKEFAGGHETVVHRRREYARGEATTNTVESSFALIKRGIIGTYHNVSREYLHRYLWQFDFVWNGRKLNDGERTVAAIQAAEGKRLMYKSAVAPHA
;
A
#
# COMPACT_ATOMS: atom_id res chain seq x y z
N MET A 1 6.79 5.30 37.59
CA MET A 1 7.29 4.99 36.21
C MET A 1 7.20 3.46 36.01
N ARG A 2 6.34 2.98 35.13
CA ARG A 2 6.35 1.54 34.75
C ARG A 2 7.69 1.28 34.05
N LYS A 3 8.47 0.29 34.54
CA LYS A 3 9.63 -0.23 33.79
C LYS A 3 9.09 -0.72 32.43
N ARG A 4 9.64 -0.19 31.33
CA ARG A 4 9.30 -0.69 29.99
C ARG A 4 9.60 -2.18 29.94
N PRO A 5 8.71 -3.01 29.40
CA PRO A 5 8.99 -4.42 29.20
C PRO A 5 10.20 -4.57 28.29
N ASN A 6 10.98 -5.64 28.50
CA ASN A 6 12.11 -5.95 27.62
C ASN A 6 11.54 -6.30 26.24
N LEU A 7 11.73 -5.40 25.27
CA LEU A 7 11.11 -5.47 23.94
C LEU A 7 11.49 -6.74 23.15
N HIS A 8 12.54 -7.45 23.58
CA HIS A 8 13.06 -8.61 22.87
C HIS A 8 12.21 -9.89 22.96
N ASN A 9 11.20 -9.94 23.85
CA ASN A 9 10.34 -11.10 24.04
C ASN A 9 8.84 -10.78 23.86
N LEU A 10 8.52 -9.71 23.11
CA LEU A 10 7.15 -9.29 22.94
C LEU A 10 6.37 -10.16 21.93
N SER A 11 5.17 -10.54 22.32
CA SER A 11 4.17 -11.11 21.41
C SER A 11 3.69 -10.06 20.38
N LYS A 12 2.99 -10.48 19.34
CA LYS A 12 2.34 -9.54 18.41
C LYS A 12 1.40 -8.55 19.11
N SER A 13 0.70 -8.98 20.16
CA SER A 13 -0.19 -8.13 20.94
C SER A 13 0.57 -7.03 21.70
N ASP A 14 1.76 -7.35 22.20
CA ASP A 14 2.60 -6.38 22.90
C ASP A 14 3.15 -5.33 21.94
N LEU A 15 3.59 -5.74 20.74
CA LEU A 15 4.00 -4.81 19.69
C LEU A 15 2.90 -3.81 19.32
N ILE A 16 1.66 -4.27 19.25
CA ILE A 16 0.50 -3.42 18.97
C ILE A 16 0.29 -2.39 20.08
N ALA A 17 0.46 -2.80 21.34
CA ALA A 17 0.33 -1.91 22.50
C ALA A 17 1.37 -0.79 22.53
N GLU A 18 2.53 -0.96 21.88
CA GLU A 18 3.59 0.06 21.79
C GLU A 18 3.34 1.12 20.70
N ILE A 19 2.43 0.87 19.74
CA ILE A 19 2.16 1.80 18.63
C ILE A 19 1.74 3.21 19.12
N PRO A 20 0.82 3.38 20.08
CA PRO A 20 0.42 4.69 20.56
C PRO A 20 1.59 5.49 21.16
N LEU A 21 2.46 4.83 21.91
CA LEU A 21 3.65 5.47 22.48
C LEU A 21 4.65 5.86 21.39
N ALA A 22 4.90 4.98 20.43
CA ALA A 22 5.76 5.25 19.28
C ALA A 22 5.26 6.41 18.40
N CYS A 23 3.97 6.73 18.41
CA CYS A 23 3.42 7.88 17.69
C CYS A 23 3.76 9.23 18.34
N SER A 24 4.18 9.25 19.59
CA SER A 24 4.44 10.47 20.38
C SER A 24 5.89 10.61 20.84
N ASP A 25 6.59 9.52 21.11
CA ASP A 25 7.96 9.47 21.60
C ASP A 25 8.93 8.93 20.54
N GLU A 26 10.03 9.66 20.28
CA GLU A 26 11.00 9.28 19.23
C GLU A 26 11.80 8.04 19.61
N THR A 27 12.18 7.90 20.88
CA THR A 27 12.94 6.73 21.36
C THR A 27 12.09 5.47 21.24
N ALA A 28 10.84 5.55 21.69
CA ALA A 28 9.89 4.45 21.56
C ALA A 28 9.64 4.08 20.07
N ALA A 29 9.55 5.09 19.19
CA ALA A 29 9.41 4.84 17.75
C ALA A 29 10.62 4.10 17.19
N VAL A 30 11.84 4.56 17.48
CA VAL A 30 13.06 3.90 17.01
C VAL A 30 13.13 2.47 17.51
N GLU A 31 12.92 2.23 18.79
CA GLU A 31 12.93 0.89 19.40
C GLU A 31 11.88 -0.03 18.76
N LEU A 32 10.66 0.46 18.52
CA LEU A 32 9.62 -0.30 17.86
C LEU A 32 10.01 -0.67 16.41
N PHE A 33 10.57 0.27 15.64
CA PHE A 33 10.99 0.02 14.26
C PHE A 33 12.17 -0.94 14.19
N GLU A 34 13.13 -0.85 15.14
CA GLU A 34 14.24 -1.79 15.26
C GLU A 34 13.75 -3.20 15.56
N LEU A 35 12.82 -3.32 16.50
CA LEU A 35 12.24 -4.60 16.87
C LEU A 35 11.43 -5.22 15.72
N MET A 36 10.63 -4.43 15.00
CA MET A 36 9.88 -4.91 13.83
C MET A 36 10.79 -5.38 12.69
N ARG A 37 11.98 -4.79 12.56
CA ARG A 37 12.94 -5.09 11.51
C ARG A 37 13.84 -6.28 11.85
N TRP A 38 14.36 -6.33 13.06
CA TRP A 38 15.42 -7.27 13.47
C TRP A 38 14.98 -8.29 14.52
N GLY A 39 13.80 -8.13 15.09
CA GLY A 39 13.36 -8.95 16.21
C GLY A 39 14.30 -8.83 17.40
N SER A 40 14.64 -9.97 17.99
CA SER A 40 15.56 -10.05 19.13
C SER A 40 17.04 -9.96 18.73
N THR A 41 17.38 -10.07 17.45
CA THR A 41 18.76 -10.19 16.98
C THR A 41 19.07 -9.11 15.94
N PRO A 42 19.48 -7.91 16.39
CA PRO A 42 19.90 -6.85 15.48
C PRO A 42 21.07 -7.30 14.60
N CYS A 43 21.03 -6.95 13.32
CA CYS A 43 22.08 -7.29 12.38
C CYS A 43 22.54 -6.07 11.58
N CYS A 44 23.75 -6.15 11.05
CA CYS A 44 24.31 -5.12 10.19
C CYS A 44 23.56 -5.09 8.85
N VAL A 45 23.02 -3.94 8.48
CA VAL A 45 22.29 -3.74 7.22
C VAL A 45 23.19 -3.79 5.98
N LYS A 46 24.53 -3.81 6.15
CA LYS A 46 25.50 -3.86 5.04
C LYS A 46 26.13 -5.23 4.83
N CYS A 47 26.53 -5.91 5.90
CA CYS A 47 27.22 -7.20 5.80
C CYS A 47 26.47 -8.37 6.44
N GLY A 48 25.31 -8.13 7.07
CA GLY A 48 24.51 -9.18 7.70
C GLY A 48 25.01 -9.68 9.07
N SER A 49 26.19 -9.24 9.53
CA SER A 49 26.77 -9.67 10.82
C SER A 49 25.85 -9.34 11.99
N VAL A 50 25.78 -10.23 12.96
CA VAL A 50 25.06 -10.06 14.23
C VAL A 50 25.96 -9.46 15.35
N ASP A 51 27.28 -9.34 15.11
CA ASP A 51 28.18 -8.67 16.03
C ASP A 51 28.11 -7.16 15.87
N VAL A 52 27.05 -6.61 16.43
CA VAL A 52 26.71 -5.19 16.35
C VAL A 52 26.42 -4.63 17.74
N TYR A 53 26.60 -3.33 17.91
CA TYR A 53 26.27 -2.65 19.15
C TYR A 53 25.67 -1.27 18.94
N GLN A 54 24.85 -0.84 19.89
CA GLN A 54 24.31 0.52 19.96
C GLN A 54 25.42 1.50 20.39
N MET A 55 25.62 2.54 19.63
CA MET A 55 26.55 3.60 20.00
C MET A 55 25.99 4.43 21.15
N LYS A 56 26.85 4.70 22.12
CA LYS A 56 26.55 5.51 23.31
C LYS A 56 27.20 6.88 23.21
N ASP A 57 26.59 7.85 23.85
CA ASP A 57 27.21 9.16 24.09
C ASP A 57 28.35 9.00 25.11
N ALA A 58 29.52 9.54 24.78
CA ALA A 58 30.72 9.38 25.63
C ALA A 58 30.61 10.10 26.99
N LYS A 59 29.75 11.14 27.06
CA LYS A 59 29.62 11.95 28.29
C LYS A 59 28.55 11.37 29.23
N THR A 60 27.41 10.91 28.66
CA THR A 60 26.26 10.47 29.47
C THR A 60 26.20 8.95 29.64
N GLY A 61 26.91 8.18 28.82
CA GLY A 61 26.78 6.72 28.76
C GLY A 61 25.44 6.23 28.20
N GLU A 62 24.50 7.12 27.89
CA GLU A 62 23.22 6.80 27.32
C GLU A 62 23.33 6.49 25.82
N ARG A 63 22.28 5.91 25.26
CA ARG A 63 22.17 5.68 23.83
C ARG A 63 22.33 7.00 23.05
N SER A 64 23.13 7.00 21.99
CA SER A 64 23.33 8.16 21.15
C SER A 64 21.99 8.71 20.64
N LYS A 65 21.77 10.03 20.72
CA LYS A 65 20.58 10.73 20.20
C LYS A 65 20.37 10.55 18.69
N ARG A 66 21.40 10.09 17.96
CA ARG A 66 21.33 9.74 16.55
C ARG A 66 20.88 8.29 16.32
N PHE A 67 20.70 7.51 17.40
CA PHE A 67 20.27 6.10 17.35
C PHE A 67 21.14 5.21 16.46
N LEU A 68 22.45 5.47 16.47
CA LEU A 68 23.42 4.76 15.66
C LEU A 68 23.73 3.37 16.23
N TRP A 69 23.85 2.43 15.33
CA TRP A 69 24.47 1.12 15.51
C TRP A 69 25.82 1.09 14.82
N ARG A 70 26.74 0.26 15.30
CA ARG A 70 28.02 -0.01 14.66
C ARG A 70 28.26 -1.50 14.56
N CYS A 71 28.70 -1.94 13.40
CA CYS A 71 29.12 -3.31 13.16
C CYS A 71 30.59 -3.48 13.60
N ARG A 72 30.90 -4.58 14.30
CA ARG A 72 32.28 -4.89 14.69
C ARG A 72 33.11 -5.50 13.57
N ASP A 73 32.43 -6.15 12.58
CA ASP A 73 33.09 -6.75 11.42
C ASP A 73 33.42 -5.73 10.34
N CYS A 74 32.44 -5.13 9.73
CA CYS A 74 32.67 -4.17 8.64
C CYS A 74 32.92 -2.72 9.09
N LYS A 75 32.88 -2.43 10.41
CA LYS A 75 33.13 -1.11 11.06
C LYS A 75 32.12 -0.01 10.67
N GLU A 76 31.12 -0.33 9.84
CA GLU A 76 30.13 0.63 9.35
C GLU A 76 29.15 1.06 10.45
N GLN A 77 28.73 2.32 10.36
CA GLN A 77 27.68 2.89 11.20
C GLN A 77 26.38 2.96 10.42
N TYR A 78 25.28 2.63 11.07
CA TYR A 78 23.97 2.63 10.45
C TYR A 78 22.85 2.90 11.46
N THR A 79 21.67 3.15 10.96
CA THR A 79 20.44 3.25 11.74
C THR A 79 19.39 2.31 11.15
N VAL A 80 18.29 2.13 11.83
CA VAL A 80 17.14 1.36 11.34
C VAL A 80 16.58 1.89 10.01
N ARG A 81 16.95 3.11 9.61
CA ARG A 81 16.44 3.76 8.40
C ARG A 81 17.04 3.24 7.10
N ILE A 82 18.29 2.76 7.14
CA ILE A 82 19.04 2.35 5.94
C ILE A 82 18.34 1.17 5.25
N GLY A 83 18.15 1.26 3.93
CA GLY A 83 17.47 0.24 3.11
C GLY A 83 15.94 0.24 3.25
N THR A 84 15.34 1.32 3.72
CA THR A 84 13.89 1.43 3.89
C THR A 84 13.31 2.68 3.22
N VAL A 85 11.99 2.79 3.17
CA VAL A 85 11.30 3.97 2.61
C VAL A 85 11.55 5.26 3.40
N TYR A 86 12.01 5.18 4.64
CA TYR A 86 12.36 6.32 5.49
C TYR A 86 13.86 6.63 5.51
N GLU A 87 14.67 5.97 4.67
CA GLU A 87 16.07 6.33 4.46
C GLU A 87 16.21 7.78 3.97
N GLU A 88 17.25 8.47 4.44
CA GLU A 88 17.56 9.87 4.14
C GLU A 88 16.44 10.86 4.53
N SER A 89 15.43 10.43 5.25
CA SER A 89 14.42 11.32 5.79
C SER A 89 14.91 12.03 7.04
N ARG A 90 14.72 13.34 7.10
CA ARG A 90 14.95 14.14 8.31
C ARG A 90 13.77 14.13 9.29
N LEU A 91 12.65 13.54 8.88
CA LEU A 91 11.47 13.46 9.74
C LEU A 91 11.70 12.45 10.88
N PRO A 92 11.35 12.78 12.13
CA PRO A 92 11.39 11.85 13.25
C PRO A 92 10.58 10.57 12.97
N LEU A 93 11.03 9.42 13.51
CA LEU A 93 10.33 8.14 13.29
C LEU A 93 8.95 8.10 13.96
N ARG A 94 8.71 8.87 15.03
CA ARG A 94 7.37 8.99 15.61
C ARG A 94 6.32 9.50 14.60
N HIS A 95 6.71 10.38 13.67
CA HIS A 95 5.81 10.84 12.61
C HIS A 95 5.54 9.73 11.57
N TRP A 96 6.54 8.89 11.30
CA TRP A 96 6.37 7.71 10.46
C TRP A 96 5.46 6.69 11.13
N ALA A 97 5.62 6.41 12.43
CA ALA A 97 4.76 5.52 13.20
C ALA A 97 3.30 5.97 13.11
N TYR A 98 3.04 7.26 13.40
CA TYR A 98 1.70 7.84 13.29
C TYR A 98 1.11 7.72 11.88
N ALA A 99 1.89 8.06 10.86
CA ALA A 99 1.41 8.04 9.48
C ALA A 99 1.20 6.61 8.94
N PHE A 100 2.03 5.64 9.34
CA PHE A 100 1.80 4.22 9.06
C PHE A 100 0.51 3.73 9.71
N TRP A 101 0.33 4.02 11.01
CA TRP A 101 -0.90 3.67 11.72
C TRP A 101 -2.13 4.23 11.02
N ARG A 102 -2.16 5.55 10.76
CA ARG A 102 -3.30 6.18 10.08
C ARG A 102 -3.51 5.66 8.66
N GLY A 103 -2.41 5.44 7.91
CA GLY A 103 -2.46 4.94 6.54
C GLY A 103 -2.96 3.50 6.42
N ALA A 104 -2.63 2.64 7.39
CA ALA A 104 -3.01 1.23 7.41
C ALA A 104 -4.41 0.98 7.98
N THR A 105 -4.91 1.85 8.88
CA THR A 105 -6.19 1.63 9.58
C THR A 105 -7.38 2.34 8.94
N SER A 106 -7.14 3.43 8.21
CA SER A 106 -8.21 4.22 7.62
C SER A 106 -8.75 3.59 6.34
N LYS A 107 -9.99 3.09 6.36
CA LYS A 107 -10.68 2.47 5.20
C LYS A 107 -10.84 3.41 4.00
N LYS A 108 -10.93 4.72 4.24
CA LYS A 108 -11.07 5.75 3.20
C LYS A 108 -9.77 6.49 2.92
N GLY A 109 -8.66 6.06 3.55
CA GLY A 109 -7.36 6.70 3.48
C GLY A 109 -7.22 7.88 4.43
N VAL A 110 -6.04 8.51 4.40
CA VAL A 110 -5.68 9.67 5.21
C VAL A 110 -5.08 10.76 4.35
N SER A 111 -5.53 12.01 4.54
CA SER A 111 -5.03 13.15 3.76
C SER A 111 -3.67 13.63 4.28
N ALA A 112 -2.83 14.17 3.39
CA ALA A 112 -1.58 14.81 3.80
C ALA A 112 -1.83 16.04 4.69
N LEU A 113 -2.99 16.69 4.57
CA LEU A 113 -3.38 17.81 5.46
C LEU A 113 -3.65 17.32 6.88
N GLU A 114 -4.23 16.15 7.07
CA GLU A 114 -4.40 15.53 8.38
C GLU A 114 -3.03 15.27 9.03
N ILE A 115 -2.12 14.60 8.29
CA ILE A 115 -0.76 14.33 8.77
C ILE A 115 0.01 15.62 9.07
N LYS A 116 -0.10 16.64 8.20
CA LYS A 116 0.47 17.98 8.47
C LYS A 116 0.04 18.52 9.83
N ARG A 117 -1.27 18.48 10.13
CA ARG A 117 -1.82 19.04 11.39
C ARG A 117 -1.36 18.27 12.62
N HIS A 118 -1.45 16.94 12.57
CA HIS A 118 -1.11 16.10 13.72
C HIS A 118 0.39 16.03 14.00
N CYS A 119 1.22 15.94 12.95
CA CYS A 119 2.67 15.88 13.10
C CYS A 119 3.33 17.27 13.15
N GLN A 120 2.59 18.35 12.96
CA GLN A 120 3.09 19.74 12.92
C GLN A 120 4.24 19.95 11.92
N ILE A 121 4.12 19.32 10.75
CA ILE A 121 5.12 19.39 9.67
C ILE A 121 4.55 20.17 8.47
N SER A 122 5.42 20.54 7.51
CA SER A 122 4.98 21.18 6.28
C SER A 122 4.09 20.25 5.45
N TYR A 123 3.20 20.80 4.63
CA TYR A 123 2.38 20.01 3.70
C TYR A 123 3.24 19.19 2.73
N ARG A 124 4.35 19.77 2.26
CA ARG A 124 5.30 19.08 1.39
C ARG A 124 5.92 17.88 2.08
N SER A 125 6.30 18.02 3.36
CA SER A 125 6.82 16.91 4.17
C SER A 125 5.78 15.83 4.40
N ALA A 126 4.52 16.20 4.64
CA ALA A 126 3.43 15.25 4.82
C ALA A 126 3.12 14.48 3.53
N LEU A 127 3.12 15.15 2.36
CA LEU A 127 2.99 14.49 1.05
C LEU A 127 4.15 13.52 0.79
N PHE A 128 5.39 13.95 1.04
CA PHE A 128 6.58 13.12 0.91
C PHE A 128 6.46 11.85 1.74
N LEU A 129 6.09 11.99 3.02
CA LEU A 129 5.92 10.89 3.95
C LEU A 129 4.84 9.92 3.46
N MET A 130 3.64 10.43 3.13
CA MET A 130 2.53 9.58 2.68
C MET A 130 2.82 8.88 1.34
N ASN A 131 3.54 9.51 0.42
CA ASN A 131 3.91 8.87 -0.84
C ASN A 131 4.89 7.69 -0.62
N ARG A 132 5.82 7.81 0.33
CA ARG A 132 6.73 6.73 0.69
C ARG A 132 6.03 5.59 1.43
N ILE A 133 5.07 5.91 2.29
CA ILE A 133 4.22 4.89 2.96
C ILE A 133 3.39 4.13 1.93
N ARG A 134 2.76 4.82 0.98
CA ARG A 134 2.04 4.16 -0.12
C ARG A 134 2.95 3.26 -0.94
N PHE A 135 4.19 3.67 -1.18
CA PHE A 135 5.18 2.85 -1.86
C PHE A 135 5.60 1.63 -1.01
N ALA A 136 5.72 1.76 0.31
CA ALA A 136 5.91 0.61 1.20
C ALA A 136 4.77 -0.42 1.06
N MET A 137 3.53 0.06 0.92
CA MET A 137 2.34 -0.77 0.75
C MET A 137 2.18 -1.35 -0.67
N ALA A 138 3.05 -1.01 -1.63
CA ALA A 138 3.02 -1.59 -2.96
C ALA A 138 3.18 -3.11 -2.90
N PRO A 139 2.38 -3.87 -3.65
CA PRO A 139 2.57 -5.31 -3.75
C PRO A 139 3.93 -5.61 -4.40
N ASP A 140 4.58 -6.65 -3.94
CA ASP A 140 5.74 -7.22 -4.60
C ASP A 140 5.23 -8.20 -5.68
N LEU A 141 4.88 -7.67 -6.84
CA LEU A 141 4.26 -8.42 -7.91
C LEU A 141 5.06 -9.66 -8.38
N PRO A 142 6.41 -9.62 -8.45
CA PRO A 142 7.17 -10.80 -8.82
C PRO A 142 7.04 -11.99 -7.86
N THR A 143 6.83 -11.72 -6.57
CA THR A 143 6.74 -12.75 -5.53
C THR A 143 5.32 -13.01 -5.05
N ALA A 144 4.39 -12.11 -5.34
CA ALA A 144 3.00 -12.23 -4.92
C ALA A 144 2.29 -13.35 -5.71
N PRO A 145 1.66 -14.34 -5.03
CA PRO A 145 0.97 -15.42 -5.71
C PRO A 145 -0.18 -14.87 -6.56
N PRO A 146 -0.44 -15.41 -7.75
CA PRO A 146 -1.56 -14.98 -8.59
C PRO A 146 -2.91 -15.22 -7.89
N LEU A 147 -3.93 -14.46 -8.27
CA LEU A 147 -5.29 -14.64 -7.76
C LEU A 147 -5.88 -15.94 -8.28
N MET A 148 -6.55 -16.70 -7.42
CA MET A 148 -7.06 -18.04 -7.72
C MET A 148 -8.56 -18.17 -7.45
N GLY A 149 -9.13 -19.35 -7.74
CA GLY A 149 -10.55 -19.63 -7.51
C GLY A 149 -11.45 -18.78 -8.40
N ILE A 150 -12.47 -18.15 -7.82
CA ILE A 150 -13.38 -17.25 -8.55
C ILE A 150 -12.83 -15.82 -8.47
N VAL A 151 -12.51 -15.25 -9.63
CA VAL A 151 -11.92 -13.92 -9.74
C VAL A 151 -12.86 -12.99 -10.51
N GLU A 152 -13.38 -11.98 -9.80
CA GLU A 152 -14.21 -10.93 -10.39
C GLU A 152 -13.30 -9.86 -11.01
N CYS A 153 -13.49 -9.55 -12.28
CA CYS A 153 -12.73 -8.52 -13.01
C CYS A 153 -13.66 -7.45 -13.55
N ASP A 154 -13.27 -6.20 -13.35
CA ASP A 154 -14.04 -5.03 -13.82
C ASP A 154 -13.11 -3.81 -13.94
N GLU A 155 -13.58 -2.77 -14.61
CA GLU A 155 -12.88 -1.51 -14.71
C GLU A 155 -13.73 -0.33 -14.26
N THR A 156 -13.06 0.72 -13.83
CA THR A 156 -13.68 1.98 -13.46
C THR A 156 -12.86 3.17 -13.87
N TYR A 157 -13.48 4.33 -13.88
CA TYR A 157 -12.80 5.58 -14.16
C TYR A 157 -12.67 6.44 -12.90
N VAL A 158 -11.46 6.87 -12.62
CA VAL A 158 -11.11 7.78 -11.53
C VAL A 158 -10.67 9.13 -12.10
N GLY A 159 -11.10 10.23 -11.49
CA GLY A 159 -10.74 11.59 -11.89
C GLY A 159 -11.90 12.56 -11.85
N GLY A 160 -11.65 13.75 -12.38
CA GLY A 160 -12.62 14.85 -12.37
C GLY A 160 -13.90 14.60 -13.21
N LYS A 161 -14.83 15.54 -13.14
CA LYS A 161 -16.05 15.49 -13.95
C LYS A 161 -15.68 15.53 -15.45
N PRO A 162 -16.40 14.79 -16.32
CA PRO A 162 -16.28 14.94 -17.76
C PRO A 162 -16.52 16.40 -18.14
N ARG A 163 -15.77 16.90 -19.10
CA ARG A 163 -16.00 18.25 -19.64
C ARG A 163 -16.76 18.14 -20.97
N TYR A 164 -17.84 18.90 -21.08
CA TYR A 164 -18.53 19.04 -22.36
C TYR A 164 -17.69 19.91 -23.31
N ARG A 165 -17.43 19.42 -24.52
CA ARG A 165 -16.61 20.08 -25.55
C ARG A 165 -17.42 20.58 -26.76
N GLY A 166 -18.71 20.77 -26.57
CA GLY A 166 -19.63 21.19 -27.62
C GLY A 166 -20.29 20.03 -28.38
N HIS A 167 -21.27 20.37 -29.26
CA HIS A 167 -22.10 19.38 -29.94
C HIS A 167 -21.31 18.40 -30.83
N LYS A 168 -20.19 18.83 -31.42
CA LYS A 168 -19.36 17.97 -32.28
C LYS A 168 -18.48 16.97 -31.52
N GLN A 169 -18.06 17.28 -30.28
CA GLN A 169 -17.12 16.46 -29.51
C GLN A 169 -17.73 15.78 -28.28
N GLY A 170 -18.95 16.18 -27.89
CA GLY A 170 -19.66 15.61 -26.75
C GLY A 170 -18.91 15.71 -25.40
N TRP A 171 -19.10 14.72 -24.55
CA TRP A 171 -18.48 14.65 -23.23
C TRP A 171 -17.08 14.00 -23.30
N SER A 172 -16.05 14.77 -22.99
CA SER A 172 -14.68 14.26 -22.94
C SER A 172 -14.36 13.55 -21.62
N ARG A 173 -13.83 12.34 -21.71
CA ARG A 173 -13.26 11.60 -20.57
C ARG A 173 -11.76 11.84 -20.37
N ALA A 174 -11.17 12.82 -21.04
CA ALA A 174 -9.73 13.12 -20.97
C ALA A 174 -9.20 13.36 -19.55
N ASN A 175 -10.08 13.80 -18.63
CA ASN A 175 -9.73 14.03 -17.22
C ASN A 175 -9.89 12.76 -16.35
N LYS A 176 -10.22 11.62 -16.93
CA LYS A 176 -10.42 10.38 -16.22
C LYS A 176 -9.31 9.38 -16.53
N THR A 177 -8.92 8.64 -15.54
CA THR A 177 -7.93 7.57 -15.65
C THR A 177 -8.64 6.24 -15.46
N ALA A 178 -8.44 5.31 -16.39
CA ALA A 178 -8.99 3.97 -16.28
C ALA A 178 -8.21 3.16 -15.23
N VAL A 179 -8.94 2.45 -14.40
CA VAL A 179 -8.43 1.56 -13.36
C VAL A 179 -9.07 0.21 -13.53
N PHE A 180 -8.27 -0.80 -13.76
CA PHE A 180 -8.67 -2.21 -13.74
C PHE A 180 -8.56 -2.76 -12.32
N ALA A 181 -9.46 -3.66 -11.94
CA ALA A 181 -9.37 -4.44 -10.72
C ALA A 181 -9.68 -5.91 -10.98
N ALA A 182 -8.95 -6.79 -10.32
CA ALA A 182 -9.23 -8.20 -10.18
C ALA A 182 -9.36 -8.53 -8.69
N VAL A 183 -10.46 -9.18 -8.30
CA VAL A 183 -10.77 -9.53 -6.91
C VAL A 183 -11.02 -11.02 -6.81
N GLU A 184 -10.18 -11.72 -6.08
CA GLU A 184 -10.44 -13.09 -5.65
C GLU A 184 -11.57 -13.09 -4.62
N ARG A 185 -12.60 -13.87 -4.85
CA ARG A 185 -13.76 -13.93 -3.94
C ARG A 185 -13.36 -14.46 -2.56
N GLY A 186 -13.60 -13.65 -1.53
CA GLY A 186 -13.11 -13.92 -0.16
C GLY A 186 -11.62 -13.70 0.07
N GLY A 187 -10.84 -13.48 -1.00
CA GLY A 187 -9.39 -13.34 -1.03
C GLY A 187 -8.89 -11.92 -1.27
N GLN A 188 -7.83 -11.83 -2.05
CA GLN A 188 -7.11 -10.60 -2.33
C GLN A 188 -7.69 -9.80 -3.49
N ILE A 189 -7.29 -8.55 -3.57
CA ILE A 189 -7.55 -7.65 -4.70
C ILE A 189 -6.24 -7.14 -5.28
N ARG A 190 -6.23 -6.91 -6.58
CA ARG A 190 -5.17 -6.19 -7.30
C ARG A 190 -5.76 -5.20 -8.26
N ARG A 191 -5.28 -3.97 -8.15
CA ARG A 191 -5.69 -2.87 -9.01
C ARG A 191 -4.51 -2.27 -9.72
N GLN A 192 -4.75 -1.85 -10.96
CA GLN A 192 -3.73 -1.15 -11.72
C GLN A 192 -4.35 -0.05 -12.59
N VAL A 193 -3.58 1.00 -12.81
CA VAL A 193 -3.90 2.02 -13.81
C VAL A 193 -3.63 1.41 -15.18
N ILE A 194 -4.60 1.52 -16.07
CA ILE A 194 -4.49 1.03 -17.46
C ILE A 194 -4.58 2.20 -18.44
N ALA A 195 -3.94 2.04 -19.59
CA ALA A 195 -3.90 3.08 -20.62
C ALA A 195 -5.29 3.32 -21.23
N ASP A 196 -5.99 2.23 -21.51
CA ASP A 196 -7.31 2.20 -22.12
C ASP A 196 -8.10 0.95 -21.68
N VAL A 197 -9.35 0.84 -22.08
CA VAL A 197 -10.23 -0.29 -21.81
C VAL A 197 -10.44 -1.18 -23.05
N THR A 198 -9.45 -1.28 -23.90
CA THR A 198 -9.50 -2.21 -25.04
C THR A 198 -9.36 -3.66 -24.59
N GLY A 199 -9.88 -4.60 -25.37
CA GLY A 199 -9.76 -6.02 -25.07
C GLY A 199 -8.32 -6.49 -24.94
N LYS A 200 -7.38 -5.90 -25.69
CA LYS A 200 -5.94 -6.19 -25.57
C LYS A 200 -5.42 -5.83 -24.20
N THR A 201 -5.70 -4.61 -23.74
CA THR A 201 -5.25 -4.07 -22.44
C THR A 201 -5.88 -4.83 -21.28
N LEU A 202 -7.20 -5.05 -21.31
CA LEU A 202 -7.91 -5.77 -20.24
C LEU A 202 -7.44 -7.20 -20.09
N LYS A 203 -7.30 -7.94 -21.20
CA LYS A 203 -6.80 -9.32 -21.16
C LYS A 203 -5.35 -9.39 -20.70
N ALA A 204 -4.49 -8.45 -21.09
CA ALA A 204 -3.13 -8.37 -20.58
C ALA A 204 -3.10 -8.14 -19.06
N ALA A 205 -3.97 -7.25 -18.57
CA ALA A 205 -4.11 -6.98 -17.14
C ALA A 205 -4.55 -8.22 -16.34
N ILE A 206 -5.52 -9.00 -16.87
CA ILE A 206 -5.97 -10.26 -16.25
C ILE A 206 -4.82 -11.27 -16.20
N ARG A 207 -4.15 -11.53 -17.32
CA ARG A 207 -3.03 -12.50 -17.39
C ARG A 207 -1.89 -12.19 -16.42
N GLN A 208 -1.68 -10.92 -16.12
CA GLN A 208 -0.61 -10.51 -15.22
C GLN A 208 -0.88 -10.87 -13.75
N VAL A 209 -2.13 -10.96 -13.32
CA VAL A 209 -2.49 -11.06 -11.91
C VAL A 209 -3.33 -12.28 -11.54
N VAL A 210 -3.89 -13.00 -12.51
CA VAL A 210 -4.79 -14.14 -12.28
C VAL A 210 -4.14 -15.45 -12.72
N ASP A 211 -4.29 -16.48 -11.90
CA ASP A 211 -3.82 -17.83 -12.21
C ASP A 211 -4.65 -18.44 -13.36
N PRO A 212 -4.03 -19.13 -14.35
CA PRO A 212 -4.76 -19.77 -15.44
C PRO A 212 -5.80 -20.81 -15.01
N ARG A 213 -5.74 -21.31 -13.79
CA ARG A 213 -6.73 -22.26 -13.23
C ARG A 213 -7.99 -21.59 -12.70
N ALA A 214 -8.00 -20.26 -12.57
CA ALA A 214 -9.12 -19.52 -12.02
C ALA A 214 -10.34 -19.53 -12.95
N THR A 215 -11.51 -19.28 -12.37
CA THR A 215 -12.75 -18.91 -13.08
C THR A 215 -12.89 -17.40 -13.11
N ILE A 216 -13.05 -16.82 -14.29
CA ILE A 216 -13.19 -15.37 -14.48
C ILE A 216 -14.66 -14.98 -14.49
N MET A 217 -15.00 -13.95 -13.72
CA MET A 217 -16.32 -13.31 -13.70
C MET A 217 -16.19 -11.85 -14.16
N THR A 218 -16.97 -11.43 -15.15
CA THR A 218 -16.98 -10.03 -15.62
C THR A 218 -18.41 -9.55 -15.90
N ASP A 219 -18.54 -8.28 -16.22
CA ASP A 219 -19.75 -7.75 -16.88
C ASP A 219 -19.79 -8.11 -18.39
N GLU A 220 -20.82 -7.59 -19.08
CA GLU A 220 -21.01 -7.79 -20.52
C GLU A 220 -20.07 -6.98 -21.44
N HIS A 221 -19.03 -6.31 -20.91
CA HIS A 221 -18.15 -5.49 -21.72
C HIS A 221 -17.42 -6.32 -22.79
N SER A 222 -17.48 -5.85 -24.04
CA SER A 222 -16.95 -6.60 -25.20
C SER A 222 -15.46 -6.88 -25.15
N GLY A 223 -14.71 -6.11 -24.36
CA GLY A 223 -13.27 -6.27 -24.15
C GLY A 223 -12.89 -7.62 -23.52
N TYR A 224 -13.80 -8.25 -22.78
CA TYR A 224 -13.57 -9.54 -22.13
C TYR A 224 -13.88 -10.76 -23.01
N ARG A 225 -14.48 -10.57 -24.19
CA ARG A 225 -14.87 -11.70 -25.07
C ARG A 225 -13.70 -12.60 -25.39
N GLY A 226 -13.90 -13.91 -25.21
CA GLY A 226 -12.92 -14.95 -25.55
C GLY A 226 -11.82 -15.17 -24.51
N ILE A 227 -11.80 -14.44 -23.39
CA ILE A 227 -10.81 -14.66 -22.33
C ILE A 227 -10.92 -16.04 -21.68
N GLY A 228 -12.15 -16.60 -21.61
CA GLY A 228 -12.38 -17.91 -20.97
C GLY A 228 -11.63 -19.07 -21.59
N LYS A 229 -11.18 -18.98 -22.84
CA LYS A 229 -10.36 -20.01 -23.48
C LYS A 229 -8.98 -20.15 -22.87
N GLU A 230 -8.54 -19.16 -22.11
CA GLU A 230 -7.22 -19.06 -21.50
C GLU A 230 -7.22 -19.51 -20.03
N PHE A 231 -8.40 -19.74 -19.45
CA PHE A 231 -8.58 -20.09 -18.04
C PHE A 231 -9.33 -21.41 -17.90
N ALA A 232 -8.78 -22.34 -17.12
CA ALA A 232 -9.35 -23.68 -16.95
C ALA A 232 -10.74 -23.65 -16.28
N GLY A 233 -11.01 -22.67 -15.40
CA GLY A 233 -12.31 -22.46 -14.79
C GLY A 233 -13.32 -21.75 -15.70
N GLY A 234 -12.91 -21.34 -16.91
CA GLY A 234 -13.75 -20.66 -17.86
C GLY A 234 -14.03 -19.19 -17.54
N HIS A 235 -15.05 -18.64 -18.20
CA HIS A 235 -15.47 -17.25 -18.06
C HIS A 235 -16.99 -17.15 -18.02
N GLU A 236 -17.52 -16.56 -16.99
CA GLU A 236 -18.94 -16.25 -16.87
C GLU A 236 -19.16 -14.74 -16.88
N THR A 237 -20.28 -14.33 -17.47
CA THR A 237 -20.62 -12.92 -17.67
C THR A 237 -21.97 -12.59 -17.05
N VAL A 238 -22.05 -11.50 -16.31
CA VAL A 238 -23.30 -10.94 -15.78
C VAL A 238 -23.79 -9.82 -16.71
N VAL A 239 -25.10 -9.81 -17.02
CA VAL A 239 -25.67 -8.87 -17.99
C VAL A 239 -26.47 -7.79 -17.27
N HIS A 240 -25.80 -6.72 -16.84
CA HIS A 240 -26.43 -5.59 -16.14
C HIS A 240 -27.54 -4.88 -16.93
N ARG A 241 -27.45 -4.84 -18.27
CA ARG A 241 -28.50 -4.27 -19.12
C ARG A 241 -29.87 -4.95 -18.98
N ARG A 242 -29.84 -6.25 -18.57
CA ARG A 242 -31.07 -7.02 -18.29
C ARG A 242 -31.48 -6.95 -16.81
N ARG A 243 -30.88 -6.05 -16.01
CA ARG A 243 -31.03 -5.98 -14.55
C ARG A 243 -30.64 -7.28 -13.83
N GLU A 244 -29.76 -8.05 -14.46
CA GLU A 244 -29.19 -9.25 -13.88
C GLU A 244 -27.94 -8.83 -13.07
N TYR A 245 -28.04 -8.85 -11.76
CA TYR A 245 -26.92 -8.51 -10.84
C TYR A 245 -26.21 -9.74 -10.32
N ALA A 246 -26.85 -10.91 -10.43
CA ALA A 246 -26.30 -12.20 -10.08
C ALA A 246 -27.06 -13.30 -10.85
N ARG A 247 -26.34 -14.33 -11.30
CA ARG A 247 -26.89 -15.55 -11.89
C ARG A 247 -26.15 -16.75 -11.29
N GLY A 248 -26.77 -17.39 -10.27
CA GLY A 248 -26.08 -18.39 -9.47
C GLY A 248 -24.86 -17.78 -8.80
N GLU A 249 -23.69 -18.30 -9.09
CA GLU A 249 -22.42 -17.75 -8.56
C GLU A 249 -21.85 -16.60 -9.40
N ALA A 250 -22.35 -16.36 -10.62
CA ALA A 250 -21.88 -15.27 -11.45
C ALA A 250 -22.34 -13.92 -10.88
N THR A 251 -21.39 -13.09 -10.44
CA THR A 251 -21.60 -11.72 -9.92
C THR A 251 -20.32 -10.91 -9.99
N THR A 252 -20.43 -9.59 -10.07
CA THR A 252 -19.35 -8.61 -9.99
C THR A 252 -19.46 -7.70 -8.77
N ASN A 253 -20.33 -8.05 -7.82
CA ASN A 253 -20.68 -7.19 -6.67
C ASN A 253 -19.45 -6.89 -5.78
N THR A 254 -18.49 -7.84 -5.66
CA THR A 254 -17.31 -7.64 -4.83
C THR A 254 -16.37 -6.59 -5.42
N VAL A 255 -16.10 -6.68 -6.70
CA VAL A 255 -15.24 -5.70 -7.40
C VAL A 255 -15.91 -4.32 -7.45
N GLU A 256 -17.23 -4.24 -7.70
CA GLU A 256 -17.97 -2.98 -7.68
C GLU A 256 -17.96 -2.32 -6.30
N SER A 257 -18.19 -3.09 -5.22
CA SER A 257 -18.13 -2.56 -3.87
C SER A 257 -16.73 -2.05 -3.52
N SER A 258 -15.68 -2.70 -4.05
CA SER A 258 -14.31 -2.27 -3.91
C SER A 258 -14.04 -0.92 -4.58
N PHE A 259 -14.62 -0.68 -5.76
CA PHE A 259 -14.55 0.63 -6.44
C PHE A 259 -15.29 1.72 -5.69
N ALA A 260 -16.41 1.39 -5.06
CA ALA A 260 -17.15 2.34 -4.24
C ALA A 260 -16.31 2.85 -3.05
N LEU A 261 -15.45 2.01 -2.45
CA LEU A 261 -14.52 2.41 -1.40
C LEU A 261 -13.48 3.41 -1.91
N ILE A 262 -12.84 3.13 -3.06
CA ILE A 262 -11.88 4.06 -3.66
C ILE A 262 -12.53 5.40 -3.99
N LYS A 263 -13.69 5.39 -4.67
CA LYS A 263 -14.39 6.61 -5.05
C LYS A 263 -14.76 7.46 -3.83
N ARG A 264 -15.24 6.83 -2.75
CA ARG A 264 -15.51 7.51 -1.46
C ARG A 264 -14.26 8.11 -0.83
N GLY A 265 -13.12 7.38 -0.88
CA GLY A 265 -11.84 7.89 -0.39
C GLY A 265 -11.33 9.07 -1.22
N ILE A 266 -11.39 8.97 -2.55
CA ILE A 266 -10.92 10.04 -3.44
C ILE A 266 -11.79 11.28 -3.28
N ILE A 267 -13.12 11.15 -3.28
CA ILE A 267 -14.03 12.30 -3.17
C ILE A 267 -14.00 12.91 -1.76
N GLY A 268 -14.06 12.08 -0.71
CA GLY A 268 -14.26 12.56 0.66
C GLY A 268 -12.96 12.86 1.43
N THR A 269 -11.83 12.24 1.04
CA THR A 269 -10.56 12.38 1.80
C THR A 269 -9.49 13.14 1.01
N TYR A 270 -9.32 12.80 -0.27
CA TYR A 270 -8.24 13.37 -1.09
C TYR A 270 -8.71 14.51 -1.98
N HIS A 271 -10.00 14.59 -2.30
CA HIS A 271 -10.67 15.51 -3.21
C HIS A 271 -10.16 15.41 -4.65
N ASN A 272 -8.84 15.31 -4.86
CA ASN A 272 -8.23 15.10 -6.16
C ASN A 272 -6.94 14.28 -6.01
N VAL A 273 -6.69 13.41 -6.99
CA VAL A 273 -5.46 12.63 -7.13
C VAL A 273 -4.99 12.77 -8.56
N SER A 274 -3.75 13.20 -8.77
CA SER A 274 -3.18 13.30 -10.10
C SER A 274 -2.97 11.92 -10.72
N ARG A 275 -3.05 11.84 -12.04
CA ARG A 275 -2.91 10.60 -12.80
C ARG A 275 -1.59 9.89 -12.51
N GLU A 276 -0.50 10.65 -12.42
CA GLU A 276 0.87 10.16 -12.22
C GLU A 276 1.05 9.44 -10.88
N TYR A 277 0.26 9.83 -9.87
CA TYR A 277 0.35 9.25 -8.51
C TYR A 277 -0.79 8.31 -8.17
N LEU A 278 -1.80 8.16 -9.02
CA LEU A 278 -2.99 7.35 -8.73
C LEU A 278 -2.62 5.91 -8.32
N HIS A 279 -1.65 5.29 -9.00
CA HIS A 279 -1.18 3.95 -8.70
C HIS A 279 -0.78 3.77 -7.22
N ARG A 280 -0.18 4.79 -6.58
CA ARG A 280 0.22 4.73 -5.16
C ARG A 280 -0.98 4.71 -4.21
N TYR A 281 -2.03 5.44 -4.57
CA TYR A 281 -3.28 5.41 -3.79
C TYR A 281 -3.97 4.05 -3.94
N LEU A 282 -3.94 3.46 -5.13
CA LEU A 282 -4.45 2.11 -5.34
C LEU A 282 -3.72 1.09 -4.46
N TRP A 283 -2.38 1.13 -4.38
CA TRP A 283 -1.59 0.26 -3.49
C TRP A 283 -2.02 0.38 -2.02
N GLN A 284 -2.27 1.58 -1.51
CA GLN A 284 -2.76 1.77 -0.16
C GLN A 284 -4.15 1.15 0.02
N PHE A 285 -5.07 1.36 -0.91
CA PHE A 285 -6.40 0.77 -0.84
C PHE A 285 -6.36 -0.75 -0.95
N ASP A 286 -5.49 -1.31 -1.79
CA ASP A 286 -5.30 -2.74 -1.94
C ASP A 286 -4.71 -3.35 -0.66
N PHE A 287 -3.71 -2.69 -0.07
CA PHE A 287 -3.10 -3.12 1.18
C PHE A 287 -4.14 -3.20 2.31
N VAL A 288 -4.96 -2.16 2.46
CA VAL A 288 -6.02 -2.12 3.48
C VAL A 288 -7.10 -3.18 3.21
N TRP A 289 -7.49 -3.37 1.95
CA TRP A 289 -8.45 -4.41 1.58
C TRP A 289 -7.91 -5.81 1.84
N ASN A 290 -6.70 -6.09 1.42
CA ASN A 290 -6.05 -7.39 1.57
C ASN A 290 -5.81 -7.73 3.05
N GLY A 291 -5.54 -6.71 3.86
CA GLY A 291 -5.41 -6.82 5.32
C GLY A 291 -6.73 -6.72 6.10
N ARG A 292 -7.92 -6.78 5.47
CA ARG A 292 -9.22 -6.54 6.15
C ARG A 292 -9.58 -7.55 7.24
N LYS A 293 -8.97 -8.74 7.21
CA LYS A 293 -9.13 -9.78 8.23
C LYS A 293 -8.22 -9.57 9.45
N LEU A 294 -7.20 -8.72 9.32
CA LEU A 294 -6.30 -8.34 10.40
C LEU A 294 -6.93 -7.22 11.23
N ASN A 295 -6.63 -7.18 12.53
CA ASN A 295 -6.94 -6.00 13.33
C ASN A 295 -6.06 -4.80 12.92
N ASP A 296 -6.40 -3.60 13.42
CA ASP A 296 -5.74 -2.36 13.02
C ASP A 296 -4.25 -2.33 13.39
N GLY A 297 -3.89 -2.90 14.54
CA GLY A 297 -2.50 -2.99 14.99
C GLY A 297 -1.69 -3.94 14.13
N GLU A 298 -2.19 -5.15 13.88
CA GLU A 298 -1.54 -6.15 13.00
C GLU A 298 -1.30 -5.58 11.61
N ARG A 299 -2.28 -4.86 11.06
CA ARG A 299 -2.17 -4.22 9.75
C ARG A 299 -1.13 -3.10 9.76
N THR A 300 -1.00 -2.36 10.87
CA THR A 300 0.04 -1.34 11.04
C THR A 300 1.43 -1.96 11.09
N VAL A 301 1.61 -3.03 11.86
CA VAL A 301 2.87 -3.79 11.93
C VAL A 301 3.25 -4.29 10.54
N ALA A 302 2.32 -4.92 9.82
CA ALA A 302 2.56 -5.39 8.46
C ALA A 302 2.96 -4.25 7.49
N ALA A 303 2.38 -3.06 7.63
CA ALA A 303 2.72 -1.90 6.81
C ALA A 303 4.14 -1.38 7.09
N ILE A 304 4.57 -1.37 8.36
CA ILE A 304 5.93 -0.97 8.76
C ILE A 304 6.95 -2.00 8.25
N GLN A 305 6.69 -3.29 8.42
CA GLN A 305 7.55 -4.37 7.93
C GLN A 305 7.69 -4.35 6.41
N ALA A 306 6.62 -4.03 5.68
CA ALA A 306 6.65 -3.88 4.22
C ALA A 306 7.53 -2.71 3.71
N ALA A 307 8.06 -1.88 4.60
CA ALA A 307 9.00 -0.80 4.26
C ALA A 307 10.43 -1.30 4.02
N GLU A 308 10.77 -2.50 4.50
CA GLU A 308 12.11 -3.06 4.37
C GLU A 308 12.43 -3.43 2.92
N GLY A 309 13.68 -3.20 2.52
CA GLY A 309 14.15 -3.45 1.15
C GLY A 309 13.61 -2.46 0.11
N LYS A 310 12.71 -1.55 0.50
CA LYS A 310 12.10 -0.57 -0.40
C LYS A 310 12.71 0.82 -0.21
N ARG A 311 13.32 1.34 -1.27
CA ARG A 311 13.88 2.69 -1.29
C ARG A 311 13.25 3.49 -2.43
N LEU A 312 12.65 4.63 -2.11
CA LEU A 312 12.05 5.52 -3.10
C LEU A 312 12.94 6.74 -3.31
N MET A 313 13.63 6.78 -4.45
CA MET A 313 14.43 7.93 -4.87
C MET A 313 13.53 9.03 -5.45
N TYR A 314 13.95 10.30 -5.34
CA TYR A 314 13.17 11.43 -5.86
C TYR A 314 12.86 11.29 -7.36
N LYS A 315 13.86 10.87 -8.17
CA LYS A 315 13.70 10.68 -9.61
C LYS A 315 12.79 9.50 -10.00
N SER A 316 12.66 8.50 -9.15
CA SER A 316 11.75 7.34 -9.36
C SER A 316 10.37 7.56 -8.72
N ALA A 317 10.10 8.76 -8.24
CA ALA A 317 8.83 9.10 -7.59
C ALA A 317 7.65 9.18 -8.57
N VAL A 318 7.92 9.37 -9.85
CA VAL A 318 6.92 9.42 -10.92
C VAL A 318 7.00 8.10 -11.70
N ALA A 319 5.85 7.46 -11.95
CA ALA A 319 5.82 6.30 -12.84
C ALA A 319 6.30 6.73 -14.23
N PRO A 320 7.13 5.95 -14.91
CA PRO A 320 7.38 6.19 -16.31
C PRO A 320 6.03 6.19 -17.05
N HIS A 321 5.84 7.16 -17.91
CA HIS A 321 4.65 7.23 -18.74
C HIS A 321 4.55 5.92 -19.54
N ALA A 322 3.48 5.15 -19.29
CA ALA A 322 3.12 3.99 -20.09
C ALA A 322 2.49 4.47 -21.41
#